data_a7521fb6a4629e7c33ea35ed018413cb
#
_entry.id   a7521fb6a4629e7c33ea35ed018413cb
#
_cell.length_a   1.000
_cell.length_b   1.000
_cell.length_c   1.000
_cell.angle_alpha   90.00
_cell.angle_beta   90.00
_cell.angle_gamma   90.00
#
_symmetry.space_group_name_H-M   'P 1'
#
loop_
_entity.id
_entity.type
_entity.pdbx_description
1 polymer ?
#
loop_
_entity_poly.entity_id
_entity_poly.type
_entity_poly.pdbx_seq_one_letter_code
_entity_poly.pdbx_strand_id
1 'polypeptide(L)'
;MLSARGAVRQMHEYHPPLSRRVGLCLDFNENTDGCSPQVLERIRAITAEDLVRYPEREPAEKIAAEHLGLEPEQVLLTNGVDEAIHLLCQAYLEPEHEVIVVTPTFSMYEIYAEATGARVVRVQCECDFRFPFKQLLHAITPATRLIAVASPNNPTGSVATRDQLIQITNAARHAALLVDEAYFDFYGETVIPDTRSTENLFVARTFSKAHGLAGLRIGILAGTREQMPVVRRVSSPYSVNAVALLTLPVALADREFVTGYAQEVKQGRARVEQTLRNLAIHSWPSHANFLLLRIGECHREFVAAMRERSILVRDRSTDPGCDGCVRITIGTAGQVDRLLAALREVAAELKPGHEVTA
;
A
#
# COMPACT_ATOMS: atom_id res chain seq x y z
N MET A 1 -32.10 23.19 -2.00
CA MET A 1 -30.70 22.94 -2.36
C MET A 1 -30.39 21.46 -2.07
N LEU A 2 -29.75 20.75 -2.98
CA LEU A 2 -29.32 19.36 -2.74
C LEU A 2 -28.27 19.37 -1.61
N SER A 3 -28.44 18.49 -0.60
CA SER A 3 -27.54 18.39 0.56
C SER A 3 -26.88 17.02 0.57
N ALA A 4 -25.54 16.95 0.61
CA ALA A 4 -24.82 15.71 0.83
C ALA A 4 -24.99 15.19 2.27
N ARG A 5 -24.69 13.90 2.50
CA ARG A 5 -24.66 13.31 3.86
C ARG A 5 -23.72 14.10 4.78
N GLY A 6 -24.08 14.19 6.07
CA GLY A 6 -23.31 14.95 7.08
C GLY A 6 -21.83 14.56 7.14
N ALA A 7 -21.54 13.27 7.14
CA ALA A 7 -20.18 12.76 7.13
C ALA A 7 -19.36 13.27 5.92
N VAL A 8 -19.94 13.20 4.72
CA VAL A 8 -19.24 13.61 3.48
C VAL A 8 -19.00 15.13 3.41
N ARG A 9 -19.90 15.94 3.98
CA ARG A 9 -19.72 17.42 4.00
C ARG A 9 -18.53 17.90 4.84
N GLN A 10 -18.06 17.09 5.77
CA GLN A 10 -16.95 17.41 6.65
C GLN A 10 -15.60 16.91 6.12
N MET A 11 -15.61 16.08 5.10
CA MET A 11 -14.40 15.50 4.50
C MET A 11 -13.66 16.51 3.64
N HIS A 12 -12.34 16.40 3.62
CA HIS A 12 -11.47 17.11 2.68
C HIS A 12 -11.19 16.22 1.46
N GLU A 13 -11.16 16.85 0.29
CA GLU A 13 -10.78 16.13 -0.93
C GLU A 13 -9.28 15.79 -0.90
N TYR A 14 -8.95 14.54 -1.20
CA TYR A 14 -7.57 14.08 -1.30
C TYR A 14 -7.01 14.38 -2.70
N HIS A 15 -5.96 15.19 -2.77
CA HIS A 15 -5.28 15.56 -4.01
C HIS A 15 -3.88 14.95 -4.09
N PRO A 16 -3.69 13.81 -4.78
CA PRO A 16 -2.35 13.29 -5.02
C PRO A 16 -1.58 14.21 -5.99
N PRO A 17 -0.29 14.54 -5.74
CA PRO A 17 0.48 15.43 -6.60
C PRO A 17 0.95 14.71 -7.87
N LEU A 18 0.01 14.37 -8.76
CA LEU A 18 0.30 13.67 -10.02
C LEU A 18 0.75 14.59 -11.16
N SER A 19 0.68 15.93 -10.98
CA SER A 19 1.04 16.88 -12.03
C SER A 19 2.57 17.02 -12.19
N ARG A 20 3.03 17.19 -13.45
CA ARG A 20 4.44 17.49 -13.79
C ARG A 20 5.45 16.45 -13.27
N ARG A 21 5.11 15.17 -13.35
CA ARG A 21 6.02 14.06 -13.01
C ARG A 21 6.93 13.78 -14.20
N VAL A 22 8.04 14.50 -14.28
CA VAL A 22 9.07 14.36 -15.35
C VAL A 22 10.39 13.99 -14.68
N GLY A 23 11.08 13.00 -15.25
CA GLY A 23 12.35 12.50 -14.72
C GLY A 23 12.23 11.14 -14.05
N LEU A 24 13.12 10.86 -13.11
CA LEU A 24 13.09 9.62 -12.32
C LEU A 24 12.06 9.74 -11.19
N CYS A 25 10.94 9.04 -11.34
CA CYS A 25 9.81 9.09 -10.40
C CYS A 25 10.03 8.10 -9.25
N LEU A 26 10.50 8.60 -8.10
CA LEU A 26 10.70 7.84 -6.86
C LEU A 26 9.75 8.32 -5.74
N ASP A 27 8.55 8.78 -6.10
CA ASP A 27 7.59 9.46 -5.22
C ASP A 27 6.31 8.64 -4.91
N PHE A 28 5.92 7.66 -5.75
CA PHE A 28 4.67 6.89 -5.59
C PHE A 28 4.84 5.39 -5.33
N ASN A 29 6.06 4.93 -5.06
CA ASN A 29 6.36 3.51 -4.83
C ASN A 29 5.92 2.62 -6.00
N GLU A 30 5.98 3.14 -7.22
CA GLU A 30 5.72 2.39 -8.44
C GLU A 30 6.90 1.46 -8.75
N ASN A 31 6.67 0.43 -9.57
CA ASN A 31 7.77 -0.31 -10.18
C ASN A 31 8.40 0.57 -11.25
N THR A 32 9.64 0.93 -11.06
CA THR A 32 10.36 1.88 -11.92
C THR A 32 11.02 1.23 -13.13
N ASP A 33 11.00 -0.11 -13.20
CA ASP A 33 11.42 -0.92 -14.35
C ASP A 33 10.28 -1.11 -15.35
N GLY A 34 9.03 -1.07 -14.85
CA GLY A 34 7.83 -1.28 -15.63
C GLY A 34 7.09 -2.56 -15.24
N CYS A 35 6.43 -3.19 -16.22
CA CYS A 35 5.79 -4.50 -16.06
C CYS A 35 6.48 -5.54 -16.94
N SER A 36 6.18 -6.83 -16.67
CA SER A 36 6.68 -7.94 -17.47
C SER A 36 6.47 -7.71 -18.97
N PRO A 37 7.47 -7.97 -19.84
CA PRO A 37 7.32 -7.94 -21.30
C PRO A 37 6.16 -8.81 -21.81
N GLN A 38 5.89 -9.94 -21.15
CA GLN A 38 4.77 -10.83 -21.49
C GLN A 38 3.41 -10.15 -21.29
N VAL A 39 3.29 -9.31 -20.27
CA VAL A 39 2.09 -8.49 -20.03
C VAL A 39 1.87 -7.50 -21.17
N LEU A 40 2.95 -6.81 -21.63
CA LEU A 40 2.86 -5.90 -22.77
C LEU A 40 2.46 -6.63 -24.06
N GLU A 41 2.98 -7.81 -24.29
CA GLU A 41 2.58 -8.65 -25.44
C GLU A 41 1.10 -9.03 -25.36
N ARG A 42 0.63 -9.44 -24.17
CA ARG A 42 -0.79 -9.73 -23.96
C ARG A 42 -1.68 -8.50 -24.21
N ILE A 43 -1.26 -7.32 -23.76
CA ILE A 43 -1.99 -6.07 -24.04
C ILE A 43 -2.07 -5.79 -25.53
N ARG A 44 -0.98 -5.96 -26.28
CA ARG A 44 -0.95 -5.78 -27.74
C ARG A 44 -1.85 -6.76 -28.49
N ALA A 45 -2.10 -7.94 -27.92
CA ALA A 45 -2.96 -8.96 -28.47
C ALA A 45 -4.46 -8.79 -28.12
N ILE A 46 -4.84 -7.75 -27.38
CA ILE A 46 -6.23 -7.44 -27.05
C ILE A 46 -6.96 -7.00 -28.33
N THR A 47 -8.11 -7.61 -28.56
CA THR A 47 -8.96 -7.35 -29.72
C THR A 47 -10.12 -6.42 -29.39
N ALA A 48 -10.81 -5.91 -30.42
CA ALA A 48 -12.05 -5.17 -30.24
C ALA A 48 -13.12 -6.01 -29.53
N GLU A 49 -13.17 -7.31 -29.78
CA GLU A 49 -14.15 -8.21 -29.14
C GLU A 49 -13.92 -8.32 -27.63
N ASP A 50 -12.65 -8.34 -27.17
CA ASP A 50 -12.31 -8.34 -25.76
C ASP A 50 -12.78 -7.04 -25.02
N LEU A 51 -12.91 -5.94 -25.76
CA LEU A 51 -13.24 -4.64 -25.17
C LEU A 51 -14.73 -4.27 -25.23
N VAL A 52 -15.50 -4.83 -26.17
CA VAL A 52 -16.92 -4.47 -26.33
C VAL A 52 -17.85 -5.26 -25.39
N ARG A 53 -17.37 -6.33 -24.77
CA ARG A 53 -18.15 -7.15 -23.86
C ARG A 53 -17.81 -6.84 -22.41
N TYR A 54 -18.80 -6.98 -21.54
CA TYR A 54 -18.53 -6.99 -20.10
C TYR A 54 -17.64 -8.20 -19.75
N PRO A 55 -16.51 -7.98 -19.05
CA PRO A 55 -15.59 -9.07 -18.76
C PRO A 55 -16.12 -9.97 -17.63
N GLU A 56 -15.87 -11.26 -17.77
CA GLU A 56 -16.07 -12.23 -16.68
C GLU A 56 -14.87 -12.22 -15.75
N ARG A 57 -15.11 -12.10 -14.45
CA ARG A 57 -14.07 -12.01 -13.42
C ARG A 57 -13.62 -13.36 -12.92
N GLU A 58 -14.52 -14.34 -12.88
CA GLU A 58 -14.32 -15.67 -12.29
C GLU A 58 -13.11 -16.42 -12.85
N PRO A 59 -12.81 -16.44 -14.17
CA PRO A 59 -11.63 -17.11 -14.67
C PRO A 59 -10.32 -16.57 -14.10
N ALA A 60 -10.21 -15.24 -13.98
CA ALA A 60 -9.04 -14.59 -13.40
C ALA A 60 -8.98 -14.77 -11.88
N GLU A 61 -10.11 -14.78 -11.18
CA GLU A 61 -10.20 -15.08 -9.74
C GLU A 61 -9.72 -16.50 -9.43
N LYS A 62 -10.09 -17.47 -10.24
CA LYS A 62 -9.63 -18.86 -10.09
C LYS A 62 -8.09 -18.96 -10.18
N ILE A 63 -7.48 -18.33 -11.17
CA ILE A 63 -6.02 -18.32 -11.34
C ILE A 63 -5.35 -17.57 -10.17
N ALA A 64 -5.94 -16.46 -9.72
CA ALA A 64 -5.45 -15.71 -8.57
C ALA A 64 -5.54 -16.53 -7.28
N ALA A 65 -6.63 -17.26 -7.07
CA ALA A 65 -6.80 -18.15 -5.92
C ALA A 65 -5.75 -19.27 -5.93
N GLU A 66 -5.55 -19.95 -7.06
CA GLU A 66 -4.50 -20.97 -7.22
C GLU A 66 -3.11 -20.40 -6.91
N HIS A 67 -2.80 -19.18 -7.39
CA HIS A 67 -1.53 -18.50 -7.10
C HIS A 67 -1.33 -18.23 -5.60
N LEU A 68 -2.40 -17.92 -4.86
CA LEU A 68 -2.39 -17.68 -3.42
C LEU A 68 -2.53 -18.96 -2.60
N GLY A 69 -2.77 -20.11 -3.23
CA GLY A 69 -3.07 -21.39 -2.56
C GLY A 69 -4.41 -21.38 -1.84
N LEU A 70 -5.40 -20.63 -2.32
CA LEU A 70 -6.76 -20.50 -1.79
C LEU A 70 -7.78 -21.12 -2.76
N GLU A 71 -9.03 -21.24 -2.28
CA GLU A 71 -10.16 -21.59 -3.14
C GLU A 71 -10.73 -20.34 -3.83
N PRO A 72 -11.35 -20.45 -5.01
CA PRO A 72 -11.91 -19.30 -5.74
C PRO A 72 -12.92 -18.49 -4.93
N GLU A 73 -13.71 -19.14 -4.08
CA GLU A 73 -14.71 -18.49 -3.23
C GLU A 73 -14.11 -17.60 -2.15
N GLN A 74 -12.83 -17.81 -1.83
CA GLN A 74 -12.08 -17.02 -0.84
C GLN A 74 -11.43 -15.76 -1.41
N VAL A 75 -11.51 -15.55 -2.73
CA VAL A 75 -10.81 -14.47 -3.43
C VAL A 75 -11.80 -13.58 -4.16
N LEU A 76 -11.59 -12.27 -4.10
CA LEU A 76 -12.30 -11.27 -4.87
C LEU A 76 -11.28 -10.37 -5.56
N LEU A 77 -11.29 -10.32 -6.88
CA LEU A 77 -10.54 -9.31 -7.63
C LEU A 77 -11.21 -7.94 -7.49
N THR A 78 -10.41 -6.92 -7.23
CA THR A 78 -10.88 -5.55 -6.99
C THR A 78 -10.16 -4.55 -7.89
N ASN A 79 -10.74 -3.37 -8.07
CA ASN A 79 -10.13 -2.25 -8.80
C ASN A 79 -9.06 -1.58 -7.92
N GLY A 80 -7.94 -2.30 -7.70
CA GLY A 80 -6.92 -1.98 -6.72
C GLY A 80 -7.36 -2.27 -5.28
N VAL A 81 -6.43 -2.10 -4.34
CA VAL A 81 -6.71 -2.23 -2.90
C VAL A 81 -7.67 -1.14 -2.42
N ASP A 82 -7.72 -0.01 -3.08
CA ASP A 82 -8.68 1.07 -2.77
C ASP A 82 -10.12 0.54 -2.76
N GLU A 83 -10.52 -0.25 -3.76
CA GLU A 83 -11.85 -0.86 -3.77
C GLU A 83 -12.00 -1.89 -2.65
N ALA A 84 -10.99 -2.70 -2.35
CA ALA A 84 -11.03 -3.67 -1.26
C ALA A 84 -11.32 -2.99 0.10
N ILE A 85 -10.65 -1.88 0.39
CA ILE A 85 -10.88 -1.06 1.59
C ILE A 85 -12.32 -0.53 1.59
N HIS A 86 -12.75 0.06 0.46
CA HIS A 86 -14.09 0.63 0.33
C HIS A 86 -15.18 -0.42 0.55
N LEU A 87 -15.05 -1.61 -0.05
CA LEU A 87 -16.00 -2.71 0.10
C LEU A 87 -16.10 -3.19 1.57
N LEU A 88 -14.98 -3.31 2.29
CA LEU A 88 -15.00 -3.66 3.70
C LEU A 88 -15.69 -2.58 4.54
N CYS A 89 -15.42 -1.30 4.26
CA CYS A 89 -16.13 -0.21 4.93
C CYS A 89 -17.64 -0.28 4.67
N GLN A 90 -18.07 -0.54 3.43
CA GLN A 90 -19.49 -0.66 3.09
C GLN A 90 -20.16 -1.90 3.69
N ALA A 91 -19.40 -3.00 3.84
CA ALA A 91 -19.96 -4.25 4.34
C ALA A 91 -20.10 -4.31 5.87
N TYR A 92 -19.24 -3.58 6.61
CA TYR A 92 -19.12 -3.76 8.06
C TYR A 92 -19.34 -2.50 8.90
N LEU A 93 -19.46 -1.31 8.28
CA LEU A 93 -19.53 -0.05 9.02
C LEU A 93 -20.90 0.62 8.94
N GLU A 94 -21.36 1.07 10.10
CA GLU A 94 -22.48 1.99 10.32
C GLU A 94 -21.96 3.23 11.08
N PRO A 95 -22.72 4.34 11.14
CA PRO A 95 -22.24 5.59 11.76
C PRO A 95 -21.84 5.48 13.24
N GLU A 96 -22.43 4.54 14.00
CA GLU A 96 -22.11 4.27 15.42
C GLU A 96 -20.87 3.41 15.63
N HIS A 97 -20.31 2.87 14.54
CA HIS A 97 -19.16 1.98 14.62
C HIS A 97 -17.82 2.72 14.66
N GLU A 98 -16.79 2.01 15.09
CA GLU A 98 -15.41 2.49 15.15
C GLU A 98 -14.52 1.71 14.19
N VAL A 99 -13.59 2.46 13.58
CA VAL A 99 -12.51 1.90 12.78
C VAL A 99 -11.19 2.24 13.41
N ILE A 100 -10.36 1.24 13.72
CA ILE A 100 -9.00 1.45 14.21
C ILE A 100 -8.05 1.52 13.02
N VAL A 101 -7.25 2.59 12.96
CA VAL A 101 -6.21 2.80 11.94
C VAL A 101 -4.89 3.13 12.64
N VAL A 102 -3.82 2.41 12.27
CA VAL A 102 -2.47 2.71 12.75
C VAL A 102 -1.90 3.87 11.94
N THR A 103 -1.46 4.96 12.59
CA THR A 103 -0.95 6.16 11.91
C THR A 103 0.52 6.43 12.23
N PRO A 104 1.30 7.01 11.30
CA PRO A 104 0.96 7.37 9.93
C PRO A 104 0.78 6.12 9.04
N THR A 105 -0.14 6.20 8.06
CA THR A 105 -0.38 5.13 7.09
C THR A 105 -1.00 5.65 5.79
N PHE A 106 -1.53 4.76 4.97
CA PHE A 106 -2.24 5.10 3.75
C PHE A 106 -3.60 5.74 4.06
N SER A 107 -3.82 6.96 3.57
CA SER A 107 -4.97 7.79 3.94
C SER A 107 -6.33 7.22 3.53
N MET A 108 -6.37 6.28 2.57
CA MET A 108 -7.64 5.72 2.09
C MET A 108 -8.38 4.90 3.16
N TYR A 109 -7.70 4.34 4.16
CA TYR A 109 -8.38 3.69 5.29
C TYR A 109 -9.29 4.66 6.04
N GLU A 110 -8.78 5.86 6.35
CA GLU A 110 -9.54 6.90 7.04
C GLU A 110 -10.64 7.48 6.13
N ILE A 111 -10.30 7.82 4.90
CA ILE A 111 -11.23 8.44 3.94
C ILE A 111 -12.46 7.57 3.71
N TYR A 112 -12.28 6.27 3.44
CA TYR A 112 -13.42 5.38 3.21
C TYR A 112 -14.22 5.11 4.50
N ALA A 113 -13.56 5.01 5.64
CA ALA A 113 -14.24 4.87 6.93
C ALA A 113 -15.07 6.12 7.28
N GLU A 114 -14.48 7.31 7.20
CA GLU A 114 -15.18 8.59 7.45
C GLU A 114 -16.37 8.79 6.51
N ALA A 115 -16.26 8.33 5.24
CA ALA A 115 -17.35 8.40 4.28
C ALA A 115 -18.57 7.58 4.68
N THR A 116 -18.45 6.53 5.50
CA THR A 116 -19.60 5.80 6.07
C THR A 116 -20.28 6.56 7.21
N GLY A 117 -19.57 7.44 7.87
CA GLY A 117 -19.96 8.12 9.10
C GLY A 117 -19.39 7.45 10.36
N ALA A 118 -18.67 6.35 10.23
CA ALA A 118 -18.00 5.68 11.34
C ALA A 118 -16.89 6.54 11.95
N ARG A 119 -16.62 6.33 13.24
CA ARG A 119 -15.58 7.04 13.97
C ARG A 119 -14.21 6.42 13.73
N VAL A 120 -13.26 7.19 13.24
CA VAL A 120 -11.86 6.73 13.10
C VAL A 120 -11.12 6.90 14.43
N VAL A 121 -10.59 5.79 14.95
CA VAL A 121 -9.73 5.72 16.13
C VAL A 121 -8.29 5.57 15.64
N ARG A 122 -7.52 6.65 15.77
CA ARG A 122 -6.12 6.68 15.34
C ARG A 122 -5.22 6.14 16.45
N VAL A 123 -4.48 5.07 16.16
CA VAL A 123 -3.45 4.53 17.05
C VAL A 123 -2.09 4.89 16.46
N GLN A 124 -1.38 5.79 17.13
CA GLN A 124 -0.10 6.25 16.64
C GLN A 124 0.98 5.20 16.80
N CYS A 125 1.84 5.03 15.79
CA CYS A 125 3.07 4.25 15.88
C CYS A 125 3.93 4.71 17.05
N GLU A 126 4.77 3.83 17.55
CA GLU A 126 5.80 4.19 18.54
C GLU A 126 6.79 5.21 17.93
N CYS A 127 7.59 5.86 18.79
CA CYS A 127 8.47 6.98 18.39
C CYS A 127 9.47 6.65 17.25
N ASP A 128 9.77 5.38 17.03
CA ASP A 128 10.62 4.87 15.95
C ASP A 128 9.81 4.22 14.81
N PHE A 129 8.53 4.53 14.72
CA PHE A 129 7.57 3.96 13.78
C PHE A 129 7.34 2.44 13.90
N ARG A 130 7.73 1.81 15.00
CA ARG A 130 7.35 0.42 15.25
C ARG A 130 5.85 0.27 15.39
N PHE A 131 5.36 -0.92 15.02
CA PHE A 131 3.95 -1.24 15.12
C PHE A 131 3.44 -1.18 16.56
N PRO A 132 2.42 -0.37 16.87
CA PRO A 132 1.96 -0.07 18.23
C PRO A 132 1.01 -1.16 18.76
N PHE A 133 1.48 -2.41 18.84
CA PHE A 133 0.67 -3.59 19.12
C PHE A 133 -0.16 -3.48 20.41
N LYS A 134 0.47 -3.08 21.51
CA LYS A 134 -0.21 -2.96 22.81
C LYS A 134 -1.26 -1.86 22.80
N GLN A 135 -0.93 -0.72 22.21
CA GLN A 135 -1.82 0.43 22.10
C GLN A 135 -3.04 0.08 21.23
N LEU A 136 -2.83 -0.67 20.13
CA LEU A 136 -3.90 -1.15 19.28
C LEU A 136 -4.85 -2.07 20.05
N LEU A 137 -4.35 -3.04 20.80
CA LEU A 137 -5.18 -3.93 21.61
C LEU A 137 -6.02 -3.16 22.63
N HIS A 138 -5.47 -2.13 23.27
CA HIS A 138 -6.19 -1.27 24.22
C HIS A 138 -7.26 -0.40 23.56
N ALA A 139 -7.11 -0.09 22.28
CA ALA A 139 -8.07 0.72 21.53
C ALA A 139 -9.31 -0.07 21.07
N ILE A 140 -9.28 -1.40 21.15
CA ILE A 140 -10.42 -2.23 20.78
C ILE A 140 -11.56 -2.05 21.77
N THR A 141 -12.75 -1.70 21.27
CA THR A 141 -13.98 -1.54 22.04
C THR A 141 -15.12 -2.40 21.48
N PRO A 142 -16.25 -2.56 22.17
CA PRO A 142 -17.42 -3.22 21.60
C PRO A 142 -18.00 -2.54 20.34
N ALA A 143 -17.69 -1.25 20.08
CA ALA A 143 -18.09 -0.51 18.89
C ALA A 143 -17.13 -0.71 17.70
N THR A 144 -15.94 -1.26 17.92
CA THR A 144 -14.96 -1.54 16.85
C THR A 144 -15.55 -2.57 15.88
N ARG A 145 -15.53 -2.26 14.56
CA ARG A 145 -16.01 -3.17 13.50
C ARG A 145 -15.00 -3.39 12.41
N LEU A 146 -14.02 -2.52 12.28
CA LEU A 146 -12.93 -2.68 11.32
C LEU A 146 -11.62 -2.24 11.97
N ILE A 147 -10.56 -3.01 11.73
CA ILE A 147 -9.18 -2.67 12.08
C ILE A 147 -8.38 -2.75 10.78
N ALA A 148 -7.71 -1.67 10.38
CA ALA A 148 -6.88 -1.65 9.18
C ALA A 148 -5.39 -1.57 9.55
N VAL A 149 -4.63 -2.55 9.09
CA VAL A 149 -3.18 -2.66 9.32
C VAL A 149 -2.47 -2.89 8.00
N ALA A 150 -1.63 -1.95 7.59
CA ALA A 150 -0.71 -2.16 6.47
C ALA A 150 0.58 -2.83 6.98
N SER A 151 1.00 -3.93 6.34
CA SER A 151 2.23 -4.65 6.70
C SER A 151 2.87 -5.27 5.45
N PRO A 152 3.97 -4.68 4.95
CA PRO A 152 4.68 -3.45 5.39
C PRO A 152 3.86 -2.17 5.27
N ASN A 153 4.02 -1.25 6.24
CA ASN A 153 3.28 -0.01 6.28
C ASN A 153 3.90 1.09 5.40
N ASN A 154 3.07 1.93 4.83
CA ASN A 154 3.45 3.14 4.09
C ASN A 154 2.98 4.38 4.88
N PRO A 155 3.89 5.31 5.28
CA PRO A 155 5.23 5.55 4.70
C PRO A 155 6.40 4.96 5.50
N THR A 156 6.19 4.23 6.57
CA THR A 156 7.23 3.88 7.56
C THR A 156 8.09 2.68 7.15
N GLY A 157 7.56 1.76 6.33
CA GLY A 157 8.22 0.48 6.00
C GLY A 157 8.21 -0.55 7.12
N SER A 158 7.62 -0.22 8.27
CA SER A 158 7.50 -1.12 9.43
C SER A 158 6.49 -2.24 9.19
N VAL A 159 6.59 -3.28 9.99
CA VAL A 159 5.75 -4.49 9.85
C VAL A 159 5.09 -4.85 11.19
N ALA A 160 3.90 -5.42 11.10
CA ALA A 160 3.29 -6.21 12.16
C ALA A 160 3.65 -7.68 11.93
N THR A 161 4.06 -8.41 12.98
CA THR A 161 4.35 -9.83 12.85
C THR A 161 3.07 -10.64 12.69
N ARG A 162 3.16 -11.82 12.06
CA ARG A 162 2.03 -12.74 11.93
C ARG A 162 1.38 -13.03 13.29
N ASP A 163 2.17 -13.28 14.34
CA ASP A 163 1.64 -13.56 15.68
C ASP A 163 0.88 -12.37 16.27
N GLN A 164 1.34 -11.13 16.06
CA GLN A 164 0.62 -9.93 16.47
C GLN A 164 -0.72 -9.80 15.73
N LEU A 165 -0.75 -10.05 14.42
CA LEU A 165 -1.97 -9.99 13.61
C LEU A 165 -3.00 -11.04 14.07
N ILE A 166 -2.56 -12.27 14.34
CA ILE A 166 -3.45 -13.34 14.86
C ILE A 166 -3.94 -13.01 16.29
N GLN A 167 -3.11 -12.40 17.13
CA GLN A 167 -3.57 -11.95 18.45
C GLN A 167 -4.64 -10.85 18.34
N ILE A 168 -4.52 -9.93 17.37
CA ILE A 168 -5.54 -8.90 17.11
C ILE A 168 -6.87 -9.55 16.66
N THR A 169 -6.84 -10.53 15.73
CA THR A 169 -8.08 -11.22 15.31
C THR A 169 -8.78 -11.89 16.50
N ASN A 170 -8.00 -12.52 17.40
CA ASN A 170 -8.55 -13.17 18.60
C ASN A 170 -9.13 -12.18 19.61
N ALA A 171 -8.50 -11.02 19.78
CA ALA A 171 -8.98 -9.96 20.68
C ALA A 171 -10.23 -9.24 20.14
N ALA A 172 -10.38 -9.14 18.82
CA ALA A 172 -11.45 -8.42 18.15
C ALA A 172 -12.32 -9.32 17.24
N ARG A 173 -12.79 -10.46 17.75
CA ARG A 173 -13.59 -11.44 16.96
C ARG A 173 -14.87 -10.85 16.34
N HIS A 174 -15.35 -9.74 16.87
CA HIS A 174 -16.53 -9.01 16.40
C HIS A 174 -16.21 -7.91 15.37
N ALA A 175 -14.93 -7.73 15.02
CA ALA A 175 -14.47 -6.75 14.05
C ALA A 175 -13.68 -7.43 12.94
N ALA A 176 -13.83 -6.95 11.71
CA ALA A 176 -12.99 -7.36 10.60
C ALA A 176 -11.57 -6.80 10.80
N LEU A 177 -10.54 -7.64 10.64
CA LEU A 177 -9.15 -7.20 10.50
C LEU A 177 -8.77 -7.22 9.03
N LEU A 178 -8.51 -6.06 8.44
CA LEU A 178 -7.87 -5.93 7.13
C LEU A 178 -6.35 -5.86 7.33
N VAL A 179 -5.63 -6.81 6.77
CA VAL A 179 -4.17 -6.75 6.62
C VAL A 179 -3.86 -6.39 5.16
N ASP A 180 -3.33 -5.20 4.95
CA ASP A 180 -2.91 -4.75 3.62
C ASP A 180 -1.45 -5.14 3.37
N GLU A 181 -1.28 -6.16 2.54
CA GLU A 181 0.00 -6.71 2.12
C GLU A 181 0.48 -6.12 0.77
N ALA A 182 0.21 -4.84 0.48
CA ALA A 182 0.57 -4.19 -0.78
C ALA A 182 2.08 -4.26 -1.10
N TYR A 183 2.93 -4.47 -0.11
CA TYR A 183 4.39 -4.59 -0.26
C TYR A 183 4.91 -5.99 0.06
N PHE A 184 4.04 -7.01 0.04
CA PHE A 184 4.38 -8.41 0.33
C PHE A 184 5.60 -8.90 -0.47
N ASP A 185 5.66 -8.62 -1.78
CA ASP A 185 6.71 -9.13 -2.66
C ASP A 185 8.12 -8.70 -2.24
N PHE A 186 8.24 -7.59 -1.48
CA PHE A 186 9.51 -7.08 -0.96
C PHE A 186 9.84 -7.58 0.45
N TYR A 187 8.85 -8.18 1.14
CA TYR A 187 8.97 -8.67 2.52
C TYR A 187 8.98 -10.19 2.61
N GLY A 188 7.96 -10.83 2.06
CA GLY A 188 7.83 -12.29 1.96
C GLY A 188 7.02 -12.95 3.07
N GLU A 189 6.68 -12.27 4.17
CA GLU A 189 5.78 -12.81 5.18
C GLU A 189 4.32 -12.46 4.88
N THR A 190 3.40 -13.41 5.17
CA THR A 190 1.97 -13.28 4.84
C THR A 190 1.09 -13.97 5.85
N VAL A 191 -0.13 -13.45 6.01
CA VAL A 191 -1.22 -14.10 6.75
C VAL A 191 -2.32 -14.64 5.82
N ILE A 192 -2.09 -14.70 4.50
CA ILE A 192 -3.04 -15.31 3.55
C ILE A 192 -3.45 -16.74 3.95
N PRO A 193 -2.54 -17.66 4.33
CA PRO A 193 -2.95 -19.00 4.73
C PRO A 193 -3.91 -19.03 5.93
N ASP A 194 -3.82 -18.03 6.80
CA ASP A 194 -4.65 -17.93 8.01
C ASP A 194 -6.10 -17.53 7.70
N THR A 195 -6.36 -16.92 6.52
CA THR A 195 -7.73 -16.58 6.10
C THR A 195 -8.62 -17.81 5.90
N ARG A 196 -8.04 -19.02 5.79
CA ARG A 196 -8.81 -20.25 5.65
C ARG A 196 -9.61 -20.61 6.91
N SER A 197 -9.15 -20.18 8.08
CA SER A 197 -9.68 -20.60 9.39
C SER A 197 -9.96 -19.44 10.35
N THR A 198 -9.59 -18.21 9.99
CA THR A 198 -9.78 -17.02 10.83
C THR A 198 -10.88 -16.16 10.23
N GLU A 199 -12.09 -16.31 10.78
CA GLU A 199 -13.33 -15.78 10.20
C GLU A 199 -13.31 -14.27 9.95
N ASN A 200 -12.69 -13.51 10.84
CA ASN A 200 -12.64 -12.05 10.77
C ASN A 200 -11.36 -11.48 10.13
N LEU A 201 -10.53 -12.33 9.50
CA LEU A 201 -9.31 -11.91 8.83
C LEU A 201 -9.54 -11.72 7.33
N PHE A 202 -9.18 -10.54 6.84
CA PHE A 202 -9.12 -10.20 5.42
C PHE A 202 -7.72 -9.76 5.05
N VAL A 203 -7.24 -10.17 3.88
CA VAL A 203 -5.94 -9.78 3.36
C VAL A 203 -6.11 -9.13 1.99
N ALA A 204 -5.55 -7.93 1.82
CA ALA A 204 -5.52 -7.27 0.53
C ALA A 204 -4.12 -7.30 -0.07
N ARG A 205 -4.02 -7.51 -1.39
CA ARG A 205 -2.78 -7.37 -2.19
C ARG A 205 -3.03 -6.56 -3.44
N THR A 206 -2.00 -5.87 -3.89
CA THR A 206 -2.02 -5.08 -5.12
C THR A 206 -0.99 -5.60 -6.14
N PHE A 207 -1.33 -5.49 -7.41
CA PHE A 207 -0.38 -5.70 -8.51
C PHE A 207 0.25 -4.38 -8.99
N SER A 208 0.00 -3.28 -8.30
CA SER A 208 0.53 -1.95 -8.64
C SER A 208 2.01 -1.78 -8.34
N LYS A 209 2.59 -2.61 -7.44
CA LYS A 209 3.95 -2.43 -6.92
C LYS A 209 4.94 -3.36 -7.65
N ALA A 210 5.27 -4.52 -7.13
CA ALA A 210 6.26 -5.40 -7.72
C ALA A 210 5.93 -5.85 -9.17
N HIS A 211 4.65 -6.07 -9.48
CA HIS A 211 4.21 -6.44 -10.83
C HIS A 211 4.19 -5.28 -11.84
N GLY A 212 4.31 -4.03 -11.40
CA GLY A 212 4.33 -2.85 -12.30
C GLY A 212 3.00 -2.52 -12.98
N LEU A 213 1.86 -2.93 -12.40
CA LEU A 213 0.54 -2.77 -12.99
C LEU A 213 -0.29 -1.62 -12.38
N ALA A 214 0.37 -0.58 -11.88
CA ALA A 214 -0.30 0.55 -11.22
C ALA A 214 -1.39 1.20 -12.09
N GLY A 215 -1.14 1.31 -13.40
CA GLY A 215 -2.09 1.87 -14.37
C GLY A 215 -3.30 0.96 -14.67
N LEU A 216 -3.21 -0.34 -14.41
CA LEU A 216 -4.30 -1.30 -14.64
C LEU A 216 -5.29 -1.38 -13.48
N ARG A 217 -4.96 -0.80 -12.33
CA ARG A 217 -5.87 -0.74 -11.17
C ARG A 217 -6.40 -2.12 -10.79
N ILE A 218 -5.55 -3.08 -10.50
CA ILE A 218 -5.97 -4.42 -10.10
C ILE A 218 -5.36 -4.80 -8.74
N GLY A 219 -6.20 -5.40 -7.89
CA GLY A 219 -5.87 -5.91 -6.57
C GLY A 219 -6.68 -7.15 -6.24
N ILE A 220 -6.39 -7.73 -5.09
CA ILE A 220 -7.08 -8.89 -4.54
C ILE A 220 -7.51 -8.58 -3.11
N LEU A 221 -8.70 -9.03 -2.74
CA LEU A 221 -9.14 -9.21 -1.36
C LEU A 221 -9.36 -10.71 -1.12
N ALA A 222 -8.73 -11.23 -0.08
CA ALA A 222 -8.89 -12.61 0.38
C ALA A 222 -9.53 -12.65 1.77
N GLY A 223 -10.36 -13.66 2.01
CA GLY A 223 -11.03 -13.88 3.30
C GLY A 223 -11.55 -15.31 3.40
N THR A 224 -12.33 -15.63 4.42
CA THR A 224 -12.96 -16.96 4.51
C THR A 224 -14.06 -17.15 3.47
N ARG A 225 -14.37 -18.40 3.17
CA ARG A 225 -15.50 -18.77 2.29
C ARG A 225 -16.84 -18.23 2.78
N GLU A 226 -17.02 -18.07 4.09
CA GLU A 226 -18.25 -17.58 4.73
C GLU A 226 -18.39 -16.06 4.62
N GLN A 227 -17.28 -15.33 4.73
CA GLN A 227 -17.28 -13.86 4.74
C GLN A 227 -17.20 -13.23 3.35
N MET A 228 -16.53 -13.86 2.41
CA MET A 228 -16.39 -13.29 1.06
C MET A 228 -17.74 -13.07 0.34
N PRO A 229 -18.77 -13.92 0.48
CA PRO A 229 -20.09 -13.63 -0.06
C PRO A 229 -20.74 -12.35 0.51
N VAL A 230 -20.43 -11.95 1.75
CA VAL A 230 -20.92 -10.70 2.34
C VAL A 230 -20.31 -9.51 1.60
N VAL A 231 -19.00 -9.52 1.39
CA VAL A 231 -18.29 -8.48 0.65
C VAL A 231 -18.73 -8.42 -0.83
N ARG A 232 -18.98 -9.56 -1.46
CA ARG A 232 -19.47 -9.63 -2.85
C ARG A 232 -20.84 -8.97 -3.04
N ARG A 233 -21.70 -8.90 -2.00
CA ARG A 233 -23.04 -8.24 -2.08
C ARG A 233 -22.93 -6.73 -2.33
N VAL A 234 -21.85 -6.10 -1.88
CA VAL A 234 -21.62 -4.65 -2.07
C VAL A 234 -20.63 -4.36 -3.20
N SER A 235 -20.04 -5.40 -3.82
CA SER A 235 -19.11 -5.28 -4.95
C SER A 235 -19.86 -5.17 -6.28
N SER A 236 -19.45 -4.23 -7.13
CA SER A 236 -19.89 -4.24 -8.53
C SER A 236 -19.28 -5.45 -9.27
N PRO A 237 -20.06 -6.22 -10.04
CA PRO A 237 -19.52 -7.33 -10.83
C PRO A 237 -18.60 -6.86 -11.97
N TYR A 238 -18.62 -5.57 -12.31
CA TYR A 238 -17.90 -4.98 -13.45
C TYR A 238 -16.84 -3.95 -13.05
N SER A 239 -16.43 -3.91 -11.79
CA SER A 239 -15.49 -2.90 -11.29
C SER A 239 -14.07 -3.06 -11.85
N VAL A 240 -13.66 -4.28 -12.16
CA VAL A 240 -12.34 -4.57 -12.73
C VAL A 240 -12.41 -4.55 -14.25
N ASN A 241 -11.54 -3.77 -14.88
CA ASN A 241 -11.54 -3.61 -16.33
C ASN A 241 -11.02 -4.85 -17.07
N ALA A 242 -11.46 -5.02 -18.33
CA ALA A 242 -11.12 -6.16 -19.17
C ALA A 242 -9.61 -6.33 -19.37
N VAL A 243 -8.86 -5.23 -19.57
CA VAL A 243 -7.42 -5.27 -19.78
C VAL A 243 -6.70 -5.88 -18.56
N ALA A 244 -7.10 -5.45 -17.36
CA ALA A 244 -6.55 -5.99 -16.12
C ALA A 244 -6.85 -7.48 -15.95
N LEU A 245 -8.09 -7.91 -16.18
CA LEU A 245 -8.47 -9.33 -16.08
C LEU A 245 -7.76 -10.21 -17.09
N LEU A 246 -7.58 -9.73 -18.32
CA LEU A 246 -6.89 -10.48 -19.38
C LEU A 246 -5.37 -10.57 -19.17
N THR A 247 -4.77 -9.61 -18.47
CA THR A 247 -3.32 -9.57 -18.26
C THR A 247 -2.88 -10.19 -16.94
N LEU A 248 -3.75 -10.22 -15.94
CA LEU A 248 -3.42 -10.76 -14.62
C LEU A 248 -2.88 -12.21 -14.67
N PRO A 249 -3.48 -13.16 -15.40
CA PRO A 249 -2.95 -14.52 -15.50
C PRO A 249 -1.51 -14.56 -15.98
N VAL A 250 -1.17 -13.74 -16.97
CA VAL A 250 0.18 -13.63 -17.53
C VAL A 250 1.15 -13.05 -16.52
N ALA A 251 0.72 -11.99 -15.81
CA ALA A 251 1.52 -11.35 -14.77
C ALA A 251 1.81 -12.31 -13.58
N LEU A 252 0.85 -13.15 -13.21
CA LEU A 252 1.01 -14.16 -12.14
C LEU A 252 1.89 -15.34 -12.56
N ALA A 253 1.93 -15.66 -13.85
CA ALA A 253 2.79 -16.72 -14.39
C ALA A 253 4.26 -16.31 -14.43
N ASP A 254 4.57 -15.03 -14.66
CA ASP A 254 5.94 -14.50 -14.76
C ASP A 254 6.52 -14.18 -13.37
N ARG A 255 6.73 -15.23 -12.58
CA ARG A 255 7.29 -15.12 -11.23
C ARG A 255 8.74 -14.60 -11.22
N GLU A 256 9.51 -14.93 -12.25
CA GLU A 256 10.91 -14.53 -12.35
C GLU A 256 11.04 -13.00 -12.44
N PHE A 257 10.18 -12.35 -13.22
CA PHE A 257 10.15 -10.89 -13.29
C PHE A 257 9.93 -10.25 -11.91
N VAL A 258 8.92 -10.70 -11.19
CA VAL A 258 8.55 -10.14 -9.86
C VAL A 258 9.64 -10.39 -8.83
N THR A 259 10.14 -11.64 -8.76
CA THR A 259 11.19 -11.99 -7.78
C THR A 259 12.52 -11.32 -8.12
N GLY A 260 12.87 -11.20 -9.39
CA GLY A 260 14.06 -10.48 -9.86
C GLY A 260 14.01 -9.00 -9.46
N TYR A 261 12.91 -8.32 -9.77
CA TYR A 261 12.72 -6.93 -9.37
C TYR A 261 12.74 -6.74 -7.84
N ALA A 262 12.04 -7.59 -7.08
CA ALA A 262 12.05 -7.51 -5.62
C ALA A 262 13.46 -7.69 -5.03
N GLN A 263 14.26 -8.59 -5.59
CA GLN A 263 15.64 -8.80 -5.17
C GLN A 263 16.53 -7.59 -5.51
N GLU A 264 16.37 -7.00 -6.69
CA GLU A 264 17.10 -5.81 -7.09
C GLU A 264 16.79 -4.63 -6.18
N VAL A 265 15.50 -4.41 -5.87
CA VAL A 265 15.05 -3.39 -4.90
C VAL A 265 15.66 -3.63 -3.52
N LYS A 266 15.72 -4.87 -3.04
CA LYS A 266 16.31 -5.21 -1.74
C LYS A 266 17.80 -4.86 -1.69
N GLN A 267 18.55 -5.16 -2.77
CA GLN A 267 19.95 -4.80 -2.88
C GLN A 267 20.15 -3.28 -2.98
N GLY A 268 19.33 -2.61 -3.79
CA GLY A 268 19.33 -1.16 -3.93
C GLY A 268 19.05 -0.45 -2.61
N ARG A 269 18.06 -0.92 -1.85
CA ARG A 269 17.72 -0.39 -0.52
C ARG A 269 18.91 -0.46 0.43
N ALA A 270 19.60 -1.59 0.52
CA ALA A 270 20.79 -1.73 1.37
C ALA A 270 21.91 -0.73 0.97
N ARG A 271 22.11 -0.48 -0.33
CA ARG A 271 23.07 0.51 -0.82
C ARG A 271 22.68 1.95 -0.44
N VAL A 272 21.39 2.28 -0.55
CA VAL A 272 20.88 3.60 -0.16
C VAL A 272 21.02 3.79 1.35
N GLU A 273 20.62 2.83 2.17
CA GLU A 273 20.78 2.86 3.63
C GLU A 273 22.24 3.07 4.05
N GLN A 274 23.18 2.36 3.41
CA GLN A 274 24.61 2.57 3.70
C GLN A 274 25.06 3.99 3.35
N THR A 275 24.61 4.54 2.24
CA THR A 275 24.96 5.91 1.84
C THR A 275 24.36 6.94 2.80
N LEU A 276 23.11 6.76 3.22
CA LEU A 276 22.45 7.65 4.19
C LEU A 276 23.20 7.67 5.53
N ARG A 277 23.64 6.49 6.03
CA ARG A 277 24.51 6.41 7.23
C ARG A 277 25.78 7.22 7.06
N ASN A 278 26.46 7.11 5.91
CA ASN A 278 27.69 7.86 5.62
C ASN A 278 27.47 9.39 5.52
N LEU A 279 26.24 9.80 5.17
CA LEU A 279 25.81 11.20 5.08
C LEU A 279 25.22 11.73 6.39
N ALA A 280 25.17 10.92 7.45
CA ALA A 280 24.52 11.21 8.72
C ALA A 280 23.01 11.58 8.58
N ILE A 281 22.36 11.06 7.55
CA ILE A 281 20.91 11.20 7.33
C ILE A 281 20.21 9.99 7.98
N HIS A 282 19.34 10.24 8.95
CA HIS A 282 18.58 9.18 9.60
C HIS A 282 17.53 8.59 8.66
N SER A 283 17.44 7.25 8.64
CA SER A 283 16.36 6.52 7.98
C SER A 283 15.92 5.35 8.85
N TRP A 284 14.63 5.02 8.77
CA TRP A 284 14.10 3.88 9.50
C TRP A 284 14.21 2.58 8.68
N PRO A 285 14.36 1.42 9.34
CA PRO A 285 14.32 0.12 8.67
C PRO A 285 13.02 -0.04 7.87
N SER A 286 13.14 -0.52 6.64
CA SER A 286 11.98 -0.73 5.76
C SER A 286 11.97 -2.13 5.17
N HIS A 287 10.77 -2.71 5.10
CA HIS A 287 10.49 -3.98 4.42
C HIS A 287 9.74 -3.78 3.09
N ALA A 288 9.61 -2.53 2.61
CA ALA A 288 8.94 -2.16 1.37
C ALA A 288 9.96 -1.75 0.27
N ASN A 289 9.44 -1.28 -0.87
CA ASN A 289 10.26 -0.74 -1.96
C ASN A 289 10.61 0.75 -1.80
N PHE A 290 10.68 1.24 -0.58
CA PHE A 290 11.01 2.63 -0.27
C PHE A 290 11.71 2.75 1.09
N LEU A 291 12.28 3.92 1.35
CA LEU A 291 12.80 4.35 2.65
C LEU A 291 12.13 5.64 3.08
N LEU A 292 11.87 5.78 4.37
CA LEU A 292 11.51 7.04 5.01
C LEU A 292 12.78 7.63 5.64
N LEU A 293 13.05 8.91 5.36
CA LEU A 293 14.23 9.63 5.80
C LEU A 293 13.81 10.83 6.65
N ARG A 294 14.56 11.13 7.70
CA ARG A 294 14.44 12.40 8.42
C ARG A 294 15.42 13.40 7.83
N ILE A 295 14.91 14.36 7.11
CA ILE A 295 15.68 15.46 6.53
C ILE A 295 15.70 16.68 7.48
N GLY A 296 14.66 16.84 8.31
CA GLY A 296 14.51 17.96 9.22
C GLY A 296 13.88 19.19 8.57
N GLU A 297 14.22 20.37 9.05
CA GLU A 297 13.59 21.64 8.63
C GLU A 297 13.78 21.93 7.14
N CYS A 298 14.91 21.51 6.54
CA CYS A 298 15.20 21.74 5.13
C CYS A 298 14.55 20.72 4.17
N HIS A 299 13.51 19.99 4.61
CA HIS A 299 12.86 18.94 3.80
C HIS A 299 12.28 19.48 2.48
N ARG A 300 11.78 20.71 2.45
CA ARG A 300 11.22 21.33 1.25
C ARG A 300 12.31 21.67 0.24
N GLU A 301 13.41 22.25 0.70
CA GLU A 301 14.61 22.54 -0.09
C GLU A 301 15.22 21.25 -0.60
N PHE A 302 15.26 20.20 0.22
CA PHE A 302 15.72 18.87 -0.21
C PHE A 302 14.86 18.33 -1.35
N VAL A 303 13.53 18.36 -1.23
CA VAL A 303 12.61 17.91 -2.30
C VAL A 303 12.79 18.75 -3.57
N ALA A 304 12.99 20.06 -3.46
CA ALA A 304 13.24 20.95 -4.57
C ALA A 304 14.57 20.63 -5.25
N ALA A 305 15.67 20.48 -4.50
CA ALA A 305 17.00 20.16 -5.01
C ALA A 305 17.06 18.78 -5.70
N MET A 306 16.32 17.78 -5.17
CA MET A 306 16.17 16.48 -5.85
C MET A 306 15.42 16.64 -7.17
N ARG A 307 14.36 17.46 -7.21
CA ARG A 307 13.58 17.74 -8.43
C ARG A 307 14.41 18.46 -9.49
N GLU A 308 15.27 19.39 -9.13
CA GLU A 308 16.21 20.06 -10.06
C GLU A 308 17.15 19.06 -10.73
N ARG A 309 17.48 17.96 -10.05
CA ARG A 309 18.25 16.82 -10.58
C ARG A 309 17.37 15.80 -11.32
N SER A 310 16.13 16.18 -11.62
CA SER A 310 15.15 15.32 -12.28
C SER A 310 14.88 14.01 -11.51
N ILE A 311 14.87 14.06 -10.19
CA ILE A 311 14.48 12.95 -9.29
C ILE A 311 13.34 13.42 -8.42
N LEU A 312 12.18 12.75 -8.53
CA LEU A 312 11.00 13.06 -7.74
C LEU A 312 10.98 12.19 -6.49
N VAL A 313 10.86 12.81 -5.33
CA VAL A 313 10.71 12.18 -4.02
C VAL A 313 9.47 12.71 -3.31
N ARG A 314 8.99 12.04 -2.28
CA ARG A 314 7.73 12.36 -1.63
C ARG A 314 7.95 13.03 -0.28
N ASP A 315 7.56 14.30 -0.15
CA ASP A 315 7.40 14.96 1.13
C ASP A 315 6.29 14.26 1.95
N ARG A 316 6.61 13.88 3.19
CA ARG A 316 5.70 13.25 4.14
C ARG A 316 5.58 14.04 5.44
N SER A 317 6.12 15.26 5.47
CA SER A 317 6.16 16.12 6.67
C SER A 317 4.78 16.47 7.24
N THR A 318 3.73 16.32 6.45
CA THR A 318 2.34 16.56 6.90
C THR A 318 1.68 15.33 7.52
N ASP A 319 2.31 14.16 7.44
CA ASP A 319 1.77 12.95 8.06
C ASP A 319 2.05 12.97 9.57
N PRO A 320 1.16 12.37 10.39
CA PRO A 320 1.35 12.33 11.84
C PRO A 320 2.70 11.74 12.24
N GLY A 321 3.52 12.48 12.98
CA GLY A 321 4.84 12.07 13.46
C GLY A 321 5.94 12.05 12.41
N CYS A 322 5.66 12.50 11.17
CA CYS A 322 6.62 12.54 10.07
C CYS A 322 7.21 13.94 9.82
N ASP A 323 7.26 14.83 10.83
CA ASP A 323 7.82 16.17 10.68
C ASP A 323 9.22 16.12 10.06
N GLY A 324 9.42 16.87 8.99
CA GLY A 324 10.67 16.89 8.23
C GLY A 324 11.05 15.58 7.53
N CYS A 325 10.10 14.65 7.33
CA CYS A 325 10.36 13.38 6.69
C CYS A 325 10.09 13.41 5.18
N VAL A 326 10.95 12.71 4.45
CA VAL A 326 10.84 12.48 3.00
C VAL A 326 10.88 10.98 2.73
N ARG A 327 9.97 10.47 1.89
CA ARG A 327 9.97 9.08 1.44
C ARG A 327 10.55 8.99 0.03
N ILE A 328 11.46 8.02 -0.17
CA ILE A 328 12.11 7.77 -1.46
C ILE A 328 11.86 6.33 -1.88
N THR A 329 11.30 6.12 -3.06
CA THR A 329 11.18 4.80 -3.68
C THR A 329 12.55 4.28 -4.13
N ILE A 330 12.79 3.00 -3.99
CA ILE A 330 14.00 2.32 -4.46
C ILE A 330 13.73 1.75 -5.85
N GLY A 331 14.52 2.17 -6.81
CA GLY A 331 14.44 1.73 -8.20
C GLY A 331 15.43 0.63 -8.56
N THR A 332 15.66 0.46 -9.88
CA THR A 332 16.66 -0.45 -10.43
C THR A 332 18.09 -0.02 -10.08
N ALA A 333 19.08 -0.88 -10.29
CA ALA A 333 20.48 -0.63 -9.94
C ALA A 333 21.01 0.69 -10.56
N GLY A 334 20.74 0.93 -11.85
CA GLY A 334 21.17 2.17 -12.51
C GLY A 334 20.43 3.41 -11.99
N GLN A 335 19.18 3.27 -11.59
CA GLN A 335 18.40 4.35 -10.97
C GLN A 335 18.89 4.65 -9.54
N VAL A 336 19.27 3.59 -8.80
CA VAL A 336 19.92 3.73 -7.49
C VAL A 336 21.25 4.47 -7.63
N ASP A 337 22.07 4.20 -8.63
CA ASP A 337 23.32 4.93 -8.86
C ASP A 337 23.09 6.44 -9.05
N ARG A 338 22.07 6.82 -9.85
CA ARG A 338 21.65 8.22 -9.99
C ARG A 338 21.16 8.81 -8.67
N LEU A 339 20.34 8.07 -7.93
CA LEU A 339 19.85 8.51 -6.62
C LEU A 339 21.00 8.76 -5.65
N LEU A 340 21.97 7.84 -5.57
CA LEU A 340 23.13 7.96 -4.69
C LEU A 340 24.04 9.15 -5.02
N ALA A 341 24.21 9.45 -6.30
CA ALA A 341 24.94 10.65 -6.73
C ALA A 341 24.23 11.92 -6.27
N ALA A 342 22.92 12.03 -6.56
CA ALA A 342 22.11 13.19 -6.17
C ALA A 342 22.05 13.37 -4.64
N LEU A 343 21.90 12.28 -3.87
CA LEU A 343 21.89 12.35 -2.40
C LEU A 343 23.19 12.93 -1.84
N ARG A 344 24.37 12.57 -2.39
CA ARG A 344 25.65 13.11 -1.95
C ARG A 344 25.79 14.61 -2.25
N GLU A 345 25.37 15.03 -3.44
CA GLU A 345 25.39 16.44 -3.85
C GLU A 345 24.46 17.28 -2.97
N VAL A 346 23.18 16.87 -2.86
CA VAL A 346 22.18 17.60 -2.06
C VAL A 346 22.55 17.65 -0.58
N ALA A 347 23.12 16.56 -0.03
CA ALA A 347 23.59 16.55 1.34
C ALA A 347 24.78 17.52 1.56
N ALA A 348 25.67 17.66 0.58
CA ALA A 348 26.77 18.62 0.66
C ALA A 348 26.27 20.08 0.59
N GLU A 349 25.21 20.36 -0.16
CA GLU A 349 24.58 21.68 -0.30
C GLU A 349 23.80 22.10 0.95
N LEU A 350 22.94 21.20 1.47
CA LEU A 350 21.94 21.54 2.49
C LEU A 350 22.34 21.11 3.92
N LYS A 351 23.34 20.22 4.06
CA LYS A 351 23.74 19.65 5.35
C LYS A 351 22.55 19.13 6.19
N PRO A 352 21.66 18.30 5.63
CA PRO A 352 20.49 17.79 6.32
C PRO A 352 20.93 16.94 7.53
N GLY A 353 20.16 16.91 8.60
CA GLY A 353 20.38 16.02 9.74
C GLY A 353 21.25 16.57 10.88
N HIS A 354 21.66 17.84 10.87
CA HIS A 354 22.49 18.41 11.94
C HIS A 354 21.73 18.84 13.20
N GLU A 355 20.41 18.63 13.29
CA GLU A 355 19.63 18.88 14.51
C GLU A 355 18.95 17.60 14.99
N VAL A 356 19.70 16.78 15.72
CA VAL A 356 19.12 15.85 16.70
C VAL A 356 19.96 15.93 17.97
N THR A 357 19.71 16.92 18.78
CA THR A 357 20.02 16.90 20.21
C THR A 357 18.73 16.97 20.99
N ALA A 358 18.52 15.90 21.80
CA ALA A 358 17.57 15.70 22.90
C ALA A 358 16.23 15.10 22.54
#